data_474e46c99247c90532ee9a3d065d0b49
#
_entry.id   474e46c99247c90532ee9a3d065d0b49
#
_cell.length_a   1.000
_cell.length_b   1.000
_cell.length_c   1.000
_cell.angle_alpha   90.00
_cell.angle_beta   90.00
_cell.angle_gamma   90.00
#
_symmetry.space_group_name_H-M   'P 1'
#
loop_
_entity.id
_entity.type
_entity.pdbx_description
1 polymer ?
#
loop_
_entity_poly.entity_id
_entity_poly.type
_entity_poly.pdbx_seq_one_letter_code
_entity_poly.pdbx_strand_id
1 'polypeptide(L)'
;MDLTKFATLSSLFALLMVVSAKILIPMNGELISIQLFFVVLAGLVGGNMIGLTAQLIYIMFGFFVPVFYNDELASVFFTHPNHLFQLLYPLIALAIGSYISIYKGLWLSIIHSFLIILIAILVFILMYFGLTDKLALSNYLQKNTAMLISYFIETIIAVVLFFYWQKINRKSITH
;
A
#
# COMPACT_ATOMS: atom_id res chain seq x y z
N MET A 1 9.46 -5.16 21.32
CA MET A 1 9.75 -3.85 20.70
C MET A 1 9.26 -2.78 21.69
N ASP A 2 10.05 -1.74 21.92
CA ASP A 2 9.69 -0.62 22.80
C ASP A 2 8.45 0.09 22.24
N LEU A 3 7.49 0.44 23.12
CA LEU A 3 6.23 1.10 22.78
C LEU A 3 6.48 2.44 22.06
N THR A 4 7.49 3.19 22.52
CA THR A 4 7.88 4.47 21.91
C THR A 4 8.31 4.28 20.46
N LYS A 5 9.16 3.30 20.20
CA LYS A 5 9.62 2.97 18.85
C LYS A 5 8.46 2.52 17.95
N PHE A 6 7.54 1.72 18.51
CA PHE A 6 6.35 1.28 17.79
C PHE A 6 5.48 2.47 17.38
N ALA A 7 5.14 3.34 18.33
CA ALA A 7 4.31 4.51 18.09
C ALA A 7 4.96 5.47 17.08
N THR A 8 6.26 5.75 17.24
CA THR A 8 7.01 6.66 16.35
C THR A 8 7.03 6.13 14.90
N LEU A 9 7.35 4.85 14.70
CA LEU A 9 7.39 4.28 13.34
C LEU A 9 6.00 4.21 12.70
N SER A 10 4.98 3.82 13.46
CA SER A 10 3.61 3.78 12.94
C SER A 10 3.12 5.17 12.54
N SER A 11 3.38 6.19 13.36
CA SER A 11 3.02 7.58 13.06
C SER A 11 3.81 8.13 11.87
N LEU A 12 5.11 7.80 11.77
CA LEU A 12 5.94 8.21 10.64
C LEU A 12 5.41 7.64 9.31
N PHE A 13 5.09 6.35 9.27
CA PHE A 13 4.53 5.75 8.06
C PHE A 13 3.13 6.29 7.75
N ALA A 14 2.29 6.56 8.76
CA ALA A 14 1.00 7.20 8.54
C ALA A 14 1.17 8.61 7.92
N LEU A 15 2.14 9.39 8.40
CA LEU A 15 2.46 10.70 7.81
C LEU A 15 2.96 10.58 6.37
N LEU A 16 3.83 9.60 6.08
CA LEU A 16 4.29 9.33 4.72
C LEU A 16 3.14 8.95 3.79
N MET A 17 2.12 8.25 4.30
CA MET A 17 0.89 7.97 3.55
C MET A 17 0.12 9.25 3.21
N VAL A 18 -0.03 10.18 4.17
CA VAL A 18 -0.68 11.49 3.93
C VAL A 18 0.06 12.27 2.84
N VAL A 19 1.39 12.35 2.94
CA VAL A 19 2.22 13.05 1.94
C VAL A 19 2.12 12.38 0.57
N SER A 20 2.20 11.07 0.52
CA SER A 20 2.16 10.31 -0.75
C SER A 20 0.82 10.40 -1.47
N ALA A 21 -0.29 10.60 -0.73
CA ALA A 21 -1.60 10.83 -1.32
C ALA A 21 -1.67 12.13 -2.14
N LYS A 22 -0.80 13.08 -1.84
CA LYS A 22 -0.72 14.38 -2.55
C LYS A 22 0.31 14.37 -3.70
N ILE A 23 1.15 13.35 -3.78
CA ILE A 23 2.10 13.18 -4.88
C ILE A 23 1.40 12.40 -5.99
N LEU A 24 1.04 13.13 -7.05
CA LEU A 24 0.29 12.60 -8.18
C LEU A 24 1.16 12.53 -9.41
N ILE A 25 1.21 11.36 -10.03
CA ILE A 25 1.95 11.12 -11.26
C ILE A 25 0.93 11.01 -12.40
N PRO A 26 1.01 11.87 -13.43
CA PRO A 26 0.15 11.75 -14.59
C PRO A 26 0.55 10.52 -15.41
N MET A 27 -0.36 9.59 -15.59
CA MET A 27 -0.16 8.35 -16.32
C MET A 27 -1.37 8.06 -17.18
N ASN A 28 -1.19 8.08 -18.49
CA ASN A 28 -2.24 7.73 -19.47
C ASN A 28 -3.56 8.52 -19.30
N GLY A 29 -3.46 9.80 -18.90
CA GLY A 29 -4.63 10.68 -18.68
C GLY A 29 -5.26 10.57 -17.29
N GLU A 30 -4.72 9.73 -16.42
CA GLU A 30 -5.13 9.63 -15.01
C GLU A 30 -4.02 10.14 -14.07
N LEU A 31 -4.43 10.61 -12.89
CA LEU A 31 -3.51 10.98 -11.82
C LEU A 31 -3.41 9.85 -10.81
N ILE A 32 -2.23 9.30 -10.63
CA ILE A 32 -1.98 8.14 -9.79
C ILE A 32 -1.13 8.57 -8.60
N SER A 33 -1.54 8.19 -7.38
CA SER A 33 -0.76 8.45 -6.17
C SER A 33 0.23 7.33 -5.91
N ILE A 34 1.38 7.66 -5.31
CA ILE A 34 2.41 6.68 -4.93
C ILE A 34 2.16 6.06 -3.54
N GLN A 35 0.91 5.95 -3.12
CA GLN A 35 0.57 5.49 -1.78
C GLN A 35 0.91 4.04 -1.53
N LEU A 36 0.66 3.16 -2.51
CA LEU A 36 0.90 1.73 -2.34
C LEU A 36 2.38 1.41 -2.10
N PHE A 37 3.29 2.19 -2.66
CA PHE A 37 4.72 2.10 -2.35
C PHE A 37 4.97 2.20 -0.84
N PHE A 38 4.37 3.19 -0.15
CA PHE A 38 4.55 3.36 1.30
C PHE A 38 3.80 2.31 2.11
N VAL A 39 2.66 1.79 1.63
CA VAL A 39 1.96 0.65 2.25
C VAL A 39 2.88 -0.57 2.29
N VAL A 40 3.47 -0.92 1.13
CA VAL A 40 4.41 -2.04 1.01
C VAL A 40 5.64 -1.81 1.89
N LEU A 41 6.21 -0.60 1.83
CA LEU A 41 7.39 -0.26 2.61
C LEU A 41 7.15 -0.30 4.12
N ALA A 42 5.96 0.14 4.59
CA ALA A 42 5.57 0.05 5.99
C ALA A 42 5.52 -1.42 6.48
N GLY A 43 4.97 -2.32 5.67
CA GLY A 43 5.00 -3.76 5.96
C GLY A 43 6.41 -4.34 5.98
N LEU A 44 7.26 -3.99 5.00
CA LEU A 44 8.62 -4.50 4.87
C LEU A 44 9.56 -4.03 6.00
N VAL A 45 9.53 -2.73 6.30
CA VAL A 45 10.43 -2.09 7.28
C VAL A 45 9.89 -2.21 8.70
N GLY A 46 8.61 -1.95 8.88
CA GLY A 46 7.94 -1.93 10.18
C GLY A 46 7.50 -3.31 10.65
N GLY A 47 7.37 -4.25 9.73
CA GLY A 47 6.73 -5.55 9.99
C GLY A 47 5.21 -5.45 10.05
N ASN A 48 4.58 -6.56 10.39
CA ASN A 48 3.12 -6.72 10.31
C ASN A 48 2.34 -5.71 11.17
N MET A 49 2.71 -5.54 12.44
CA MET A 49 1.95 -4.70 13.38
C MET A 49 2.15 -3.21 13.13
N ILE A 50 3.37 -2.76 12.81
CA ILE A 50 3.63 -1.35 12.47
C ILE A 50 2.94 -1.02 11.15
N GLY A 51 3.07 -1.89 10.14
CA GLY A 51 2.42 -1.71 8.86
C GLY A 51 0.90 -1.58 9.00
N LEU A 52 0.27 -2.51 9.71
CA LEU A 52 -1.16 -2.47 10.00
C LEU A 52 -1.56 -1.16 10.72
N THR A 53 -0.88 -0.85 11.82
CA THR A 53 -1.23 0.31 12.67
C THR A 53 -1.05 1.62 11.91
N ALA A 54 0.00 1.77 11.12
CA ALA A 54 0.23 2.95 10.30
C ALA A 54 -0.94 3.22 9.33
N GLN A 55 -1.44 2.17 8.67
CA GLN A 55 -2.56 2.28 7.75
C GLN A 55 -3.88 2.60 8.48
N LEU A 56 -4.10 2.01 9.65
CA LEU A 56 -5.28 2.34 10.47
C LEU A 56 -5.24 3.80 10.93
N ILE A 57 -4.09 4.30 11.40
CA ILE A 57 -3.91 5.70 11.76
C ILE A 57 -4.21 6.61 10.56
N TYR A 58 -3.68 6.31 9.37
CA TYR A 58 -3.92 7.06 8.15
C TYR A 58 -5.42 7.15 7.81
N ILE A 59 -6.11 6.00 7.80
CA ILE A 59 -7.56 5.94 7.51
C ILE A 59 -8.35 6.71 8.58
N MET A 60 -8.05 6.52 9.87
CA MET A 60 -8.71 7.24 10.96
C MET A 60 -8.52 8.75 10.84
N PHE A 61 -7.30 9.19 10.50
CA PHE A 61 -7.03 10.61 10.28
C PHE A 61 -7.90 11.20 9.16
N GLY A 62 -8.14 10.42 8.12
CA GLY A 62 -8.98 10.81 6.98
C GLY A 62 -10.45 11.02 7.31
N PHE A 63 -10.95 10.58 8.46
CA PHE A 63 -12.31 10.93 8.92
C PHE A 63 -12.41 12.37 9.42
N PHE A 64 -11.30 12.97 9.85
CA PHE A 64 -11.27 14.29 10.46
C PHE A 64 -10.58 15.34 9.59
N VAL A 65 -9.64 14.91 8.75
CA VAL A 65 -8.80 15.78 7.93
C VAL A 65 -8.82 15.29 6.49
N PRO A 66 -8.91 16.18 5.48
CA PRO A 66 -8.91 15.79 4.07
C PRO A 66 -7.51 15.33 3.61
N VAL A 67 -7.13 14.12 3.99
CA VAL A 67 -5.81 13.54 3.70
C VAL A 67 -5.78 12.67 2.44
N PHE A 68 -6.95 12.34 1.90
CA PHE A 68 -7.06 11.52 0.70
C PHE A 68 -6.83 12.33 -0.59
N TYR A 69 -6.79 11.62 -1.68
CA TYR A 69 -6.74 12.19 -3.02
C TYR A 69 -7.84 13.27 -3.20
N ASN A 70 -7.51 14.38 -3.88
CA ASN A 70 -8.42 15.51 -4.10
C ASN A 70 -8.96 16.22 -2.83
N ASP A 71 -8.23 16.17 -1.72
CA ASP A 71 -8.64 16.79 -0.45
C ASP A 71 -9.99 16.27 0.08
N GLU A 72 -10.22 14.98 -0.13
CA GLU A 72 -11.46 14.33 0.28
C GLU A 72 -11.35 13.71 1.68
N LEU A 73 -12.49 13.60 2.36
CA LEU A 73 -12.65 12.92 3.64
C LEU A 73 -12.98 11.43 3.43
N ALA A 74 -12.86 10.62 4.48
CA ALA A 74 -13.15 9.19 4.42
C ALA A 74 -14.59 8.82 4.00
N SER A 75 -15.54 9.76 4.06
CA SER A 75 -16.90 9.55 3.53
C SER A 75 -16.92 9.14 2.05
N VAL A 76 -15.88 9.52 1.31
CA VAL A 76 -15.72 9.20 -0.12
C VAL A 76 -15.39 7.74 -0.37
N PHE A 77 -14.89 6.99 0.62
CA PHE A 77 -14.63 5.55 0.46
C PHE A 77 -15.84 4.77 -0.05
N PHE A 78 -17.05 5.22 0.28
CA PHE A 78 -18.29 4.55 -0.10
C PHE A 78 -18.87 5.05 -1.42
N THR A 79 -18.32 6.10 -2.00
CA THR A 79 -18.82 6.71 -3.25
C THR A 79 -17.98 6.39 -4.47
N HIS A 80 -16.69 6.15 -4.30
CA HIS A 80 -15.76 5.88 -5.40
C HIS A 80 -14.98 4.56 -5.23
N PRO A 81 -14.99 3.67 -6.26
CA PRO A 81 -14.35 2.37 -6.18
C PRO A 81 -12.86 2.43 -5.82
N ASN A 82 -12.14 3.40 -6.37
CA ASN A 82 -10.69 3.51 -6.14
C ASN A 82 -10.35 3.79 -4.66
N HIS A 83 -11.23 4.47 -3.93
CA HIS A 83 -11.04 4.71 -2.50
C HIS A 83 -11.35 3.48 -1.65
N LEU A 84 -12.32 2.66 -2.06
CA LEU A 84 -12.61 1.39 -1.37
C LEU A 84 -11.39 0.46 -1.35
N PHE A 85 -10.56 0.47 -2.40
CA PHE A 85 -9.32 -0.31 -2.43
C PHE A 85 -8.36 0.09 -1.30
N GLN A 86 -8.34 1.37 -0.91
CA GLN A 86 -7.49 1.85 0.19
C GLN A 86 -7.87 1.22 1.55
N LEU A 87 -9.12 0.76 1.74
CA LEU A 87 -9.52 0.02 2.94
C LEU A 87 -8.80 -1.34 3.07
N LEU A 88 -8.23 -1.85 1.99
CA LEU A 88 -7.42 -3.07 2.01
C LEU A 88 -5.95 -2.81 2.36
N TYR A 89 -5.48 -1.56 2.39
CA TYR A 89 -4.10 -1.21 2.71
C TYR A 89 -3.62 -1.77 4.06
N PRO A 90 -4.41 -1.72 5.16
CA PRO A 90 -4.01 -2.34 6.42
C PRO A 90 -3.74 -3.84 6.28
N LEU A 91 -4.57 -4.55 5.54
CA LEU A 91 -4.43 -6.00 5.31
C LEU A 91 -3.23 -6.31 4.40
N ILE A 92 -2.98 -5.49 3.39
CA ILE A 92 -1.81 -5.60 2.50
C ILE A 92 -0.52 -5.42 3.32
N ALA A 93 -0.43 -4.36 4.13
CA ALA A 93 0.75 -4.10 4.96
C ALA A 93 0.98 -5.19 6.00
N LEU A 94 -0.09 -5.68 6.64
CA LEU A 94 -0.07 -6.79 7.59
C LEU A 94 0.47 -8.07 6.93
N ALA A 95 -0.06 -8.44 5.77
CA ALA A 95 0.30 -9.66 5.06
C ALA A 95 1.76 -9.62 4.59
N ILE A 96 2.21 -8.50 4.00
CA ILE A 96 3.59 -8.31 3.55
C ILE A 96 4.55 -8.37 4.75
N GLY A 97 4.23 -7.68 5.84
CA GLY A 97 5.06 -7.66 7.05
C GLY A 97 5.15 -9.02 7.73
N SER A 98 4.08 -9.80 7.73
CA SER A 98 4.09 -11.16 8.29
C SER A 98 4.98 -12.10 7.47
N TYR A 99 4.97 -11.92 6.16
CA TYR A 99 5.70 -12.78 5.25
C TYR A 99 7.21 -12.52 5.26
N ILE A 100 7.64 -11.24 5.31
CA ILE A 100 9.05 -10.87 5.27
C ILE A 100 9.83 -11.41 6.47
N SER A 101 9.17 -11.65 7.59
CA SER A 101 9.78 -12.28 8.77
C SER A 101 10.23 -13.72 8.51
N ILE A 102 9.62 -14.39 7.52
CA ILE A 102 9.87 -15.81 7.19
C ILE A 102 10.89 -15.94 6.06
N TYR A 103 10.85 -15.07 5.05
CA TYR A 103 11.66 -15.22 3.83
C TYR A 103 12.71 -14.12 3.68
N LYS A 104 13.93 -14.52 3.38
CA LYS A 104 15.12 -13.64 3.33
C LYS A 104 15.61 -13.34 1.91
N GLY A 105 14.88 -13.76 0.87
CA GLY A 105 15.29 -13.63 -0.52
C GLY A 105 14.58 -12.52 -1.28
N LEU A 106 15.32 -11.69 -2.04
CA LEU A 106 14.76 -10.59 -2.84
C LEU A 106 13.64 -11.06 -3.79
N TRP A 107 13.94 -12.05 -4.62
CA TRP A 107 12.99 -12.54 -5.63
C TRP A 107 11.73 -13.12 -5.00
N LEU A 108 11.89 -13.87 -3.91
CA LEU A 108 10.75 -14.46 -3.22
C LEU A 108 9.86 -13.37 -2.59
N SER A 109 10.46 -12.32 -2.05
CA SER A 109 9.74 -11.17 -1.51
C SER A 109 8.99 -10.38 -2.59
N ILE A 110 9.59 -10.20 -3.77
CA ILE A 110 8.90 -9.59 -4.92
C ILE A 110 7.68 -10.43 -5.29
N ILE A 111 7.85 -11.73 -5.51
CA ILE A 111 6.76 -12.63 -5.92
C ILE A 111 5.61 -12.61 -4.90
N HIS A 112 5.93 -12.68 -3.61
CA HIS A 112 4.89 -12.70 -2.57
C HIS A 112 4.17 -11.37 -2.40
N SER A 113 4.91 -10.25 -2.44
CA SER A 113 4.27 -8.94 -2.41
C SER A 113 3.33 -8.76 -3.61
N PHE A 114 3.74 -9.25 -4.76
CA PHE A 114 2.92 -9.30 -5.96
C PHE A 114 1.64 -10.13 -5.78
N LEU A 115 1.77 -11.35 -5.24
CA LEU A 115 0.63 -12.23 -4.98
C LEU A 115 -0.34 -11.61 -3.98
N ILE A 116 0.15 -10.97 -2.91
CA ILE A 116 -0.68 -10.30 -1.91
C ILE A 116 -1.49 -9.18 -2.59
N ILE A 117 -0.86 -8.35 -3.41
CA ILE A 117 -1.54 -7.25 -4.11
C ILE A 117 -2.54 -7.80 -5.14
N LEU A 118 -2.19 -8.83 -5.88
CA LEU A 118 -3.09 -9.49 -6.82
C LEU A 118 -4.34 -10.03 -6.11
N ILE A 119 -4.16 -10.68 -4.95
CA ILE A 119 -5.27 -11.17 -4.12
C ILE A 119 -6.11 -10.00 -3.62
N ALA A 120 -5.49 -8.91 -3.16
CA ALA A 120 -6.22 -7.71 -2.71
C ALA A 120 -7.06 -7.09 -3.84
N ILE A 121 -6.51 -6.99 -5.06
CA ILE A 121 -7.24 -6.53 -6.24
C ILE A 121 -8.41 -7.47 -6.55
N LEU A 122 -8.19 -8.79 -6.49
CA LEU A 122 -9.25 -9.77 -6.72
C LEU A 122 -10.38 -9.65 -5.69
N VAL A 123 -10.02 -9.53 -4.40
CA VAL A 123 -10.99 -9.33 -3.32
C VAL A 123 -11.78 -8.04 -3.53
N PHE A 124 -11.09 -6.95 -3.90
CA PHE A 124 -11.75 -5.68 -4.22
C PHE A 124 -12.75 -5.81 -5.38
N ILE A 125 -12.35 -6.47 -6.47
CA ILE A 125 -13.21 -6.70 -7.64
C ILE A 125 -14.46 -7.50 -7.24
N LEU A 126 -14.28 -8.56 -6.45
CA LEU A 126 -15.39 -9.39 -5.98
C LEU A 126 -16.33 -8.62 -5.04
N MET A 127 -15.79 -7.79 -4.16
CA MET A 127 -16.59 -6.99 -3.23
C MET A 127 -17.38 -5.88 -3.93
N TYR A 128 -16.79 -5.23 -4.92
CA TYR A 128 -17.40 -4.05 -5.53
C TYR A 128 -18.30 -4.38 -6.72
N PHE A 129 -17.86 -5.26 -7.62
CA PHE A 129 -18.60 -5.58 -8.84
C PHE A 129 -19.47 -6.83 -8.73
N GLY A 130 -19.18 -7.68 -7.73
CA GLY A 130 -19.78 -9.00 -7.65
C GLY A 130 -19.39 -9.90 -8.83
N LEU A 131 -20.04 -11.07 -8.93
CA LEU A 131 -19.78 -12.01 -10.01
C LEU A 131 -20.65 -11.75 -11.27
N THR A 132 -21.58 -10.80 -11.20
CA THR A 132 -22.67 -10.66 -12.18
C THR A 132 -22.52 -9.50 -13.16
N ASP A 133 -21.83 -8.43 -12.79
CA ASP A 133 -21.69 -7.24 -13.65
C ASP A 133 -20.38 -7.24 -14.45
N LYS A 134 -20.33 -8.06 -15.49
CA LYS A 134 -19.17 -8.17 -16.37
C LYS A 134 -18.87 -6.91 -17.17
N LEU A 135 -19.89 -6.14 -17.53
CA LEU A 135 -19.73 -4.92 -18.34
C LEU A 135 -19.10 -3.81 -17.49
N ALA A 136 -19.58 -3.60 -16.27
CA ALA A 136 -19.02 -2.63 -15.34
C ALA A 136 -17.57 -2.96 -14.99
N LEU A 137 -17.26 -4.24 -14.76
CA LEU A 137 -15.89 -4.71 -14.51
C LEU A 137 -14.97 -4.45 -15.71
N SER A 138 -15.40 -4.77 -16.93
CA SER A 138 -14.60 -4.54 -18.14
C SER A 138 -14.27 -3.06 -18.32
N ASN A 139 -15.26 -2.19 -18.18
CA ASN A 139 -15.08 -0.74 -18.27
C ASN A 139 -14.15 -0.21 -17.17
N TYR A 140 -14.29 -0.72 -15.94
CA TYR A 140 -13.41 -0.35 -14.83
C TYR A 140 -11.96 -0.75 -15.11
N LEU A 141 -11.69 -1.99 -15.52
CA LEU A 141 -10.34 -2.48 -15.81
C LEU A 141 -9.70 -1.69 -16.94
N GLN A 142 -10.44 -1.41 -18.00
CA GLN A 142 -9.94 -0.63 -19.14
C GLN A 142 -9.55 0.79 -18.71
N LYS A 143 -10.39 1.45 -17.92
CA LYS A 143 -10.15 2.81 -17.43
C LYS A 143 -8.97 2.86 -16.46
N ASN A 144 -8.84 1.88 -15.54
CA ASN A 144 -7.84 1.91 -14.47
C ASN A 144 -6.60 1.05 -14.74
N THR A 145 -6.33 0.69 -16.00
CA THR A 145 -5.15 -0.12 -16.37
C THR A 145 -3.84 0.52 -15.93
N ALA A 146 -3.69 1.85 -16.08
CA ALA A 146 -2.50 2.58 -15.66
C ALA A 146 -2.28 2.49 -14.14
N MET A 147 -3.34 2.60 -13.35
CA MET A 147 -3.30 2.45 -11.89
C MET A 147 -2.86 1.02 -11.50
N LEU A 148 -3.38 -0.01 -12.15
CA LEU A 148 -2.98 -1.39 -11.88
C LEU A 148 -1.50 -1.63 -12.20
N ILE A 149 -1.00 -1.07 -13.30
CA ILE A 149 0.42 -1.14 -13.66
C ILE A 149 1.28 -0.42 -12.61
N SER A 150 0.86 0.76 -12.13
CA SER A 150 1.61 1.50 -11.11
C SER A 150 1.75 0.69 -9.81
N TYR A 151 0.73 -0.03 -9.39
CA TYR A 151 0.77 -0.87 -8.19
C TYR A 151 1.89 -1.92 -8.25
N PHE A 152 2.12 -2.49 -9.43
CA PHE A 152 3.22 -3.42 -9.63
C PHE A 152 4.57 -2.73 -9.61
N ILE A 153 4.71 -1.58 -10.27
CA ILE A 153 5.96 -0.82 -10.28
C ILE A 153 6.31 -0.35 -8.86
N GLU A 154 5.38 0.22 -8.13
CA GLU A 154 5.56 0.68 -6.75
C GLU A 154 6.01 -0.46 -5.83
N THR A 155 5.41 -1.64 -5.99
CA THR A 155 5.77 -2.84 -5.23
C THR A 155 7.21 -3.26 -5.49
N ILE A 156 7.62 -3.34 -6.76
CA ILE A 156 9.00 -3.71 -7.12
C ILE A 156 9.98 -2.71 -6.52
N ILE A 157 9.72 -1.41 -6.68
CA ILE A 157 10.60 -0.36 -6.17
C ILE A 157 10.72 -0.46 -4.64
N ALA A 158 9.60 -0.63 -3.92
CA ALA A 158 9.59 -0.75 -2.46
C ALA A 158 10.41 -1.95 -1.98
N VAL A 159 10.24 -3.11 -2.60
CA VAL A 159 10.98 -4.33 -2.24
C VAL A 159 12.48 -4.18 -2.54
N VAL A 160 12.84 -3.66 -3.71
CA VAL A 160 14.25 -3.43 -4.10
C VAL A 160 14.93 -2.46 -3.14
N LEU A 161 14.30 -1.34 -2.81
CA LEU A 161 14.83 -0.36 -1.87
C LEU A 161 15.01 -0.96 -0.46
N PHE A 162 14.06 -1.75 0.01
CA PHE A 162 14.15 -2.43 1.29
C PHE A 162 15.36 -3.38 1.36
N PHE A 163 15.59 -4.22 0.35
CA PHE A 163 16.74 -5.12 0.32
C PHE A 163 18.06 -4.38 0.17
N TYR A 164 18.10 -3.29 -0.59
CA TYR A 164 19.28 -2.43 -0.70
C TYR A 164 19.63 -1.79 0.66
N TRP A 165 18.62 -1.26 1.36
CA TRP A 165 18.79 -0.72 2.72
C TRP A 165 19.28 -1.79 3.71
N GLN A 166 18.72 -2.99 3.69
CA GLN A 166 19.21 -4.10 4.52
C GLN A 166 20.67 -4.45 4.24
N LYS A 167 21.07 -4.44 2.97
CA LYS A 167 22.46 -4.74 2.57
C LYS A 167 23.45 -3.71 3.12
N ILE A 168 23.09 -2.43 3.11
CA ILE A 168 23.91 -1.36 3.68
C ILE A 168 24.05 -1.53 5.19
N ASN A 169 22.93 -1.72 5.90
CA ASN A 169 22.94 -1.84 7.36
C ASN A 169 23.71 -3.08 7.87
N ARG A 170 23.68 -4.19 7.14
CA ARG A 170 24.49 -5.36 7.50
C ARG A 170 26.00 -5.10 7.41
N LYS A 171 26.44 -4.29 6.45
CA LYS A 171 27.86 -3.93 6.32
C LYS A 171 28.35 -3.00 7.43
N SER A 172 27.48 -2.17 8.00
CA SER A 172 27.86 -1.26 9.09
C SER A 172 28.01 -1.93 10.46
N ILE A 173 27.56 -3.18 10.62
CA ILE A 173 27.65 -3.95 11.88
C ILE A 173 28.92 -4.84 11.91
N THR A 174 29.58 -5.03 10.77
CA THR A 174 30.77 -5.89 10.62
C THR A 174 32.08 -5.12 10.68
N HIS A 175 32.07 -3.84 11.00
CA HIS A 175 33.19 -2.96 11.28
C HIS A 175 33.09 -2.41 12.70
#